data_c7f41c31d8e886f9eb7982bf1c836a94
#
_entry.id   c7f41c31d8e886f9eb7982bf1c836a94
#
_cell.length_a   1.000
_cell.length_b   1.000
_cell.length_c   1.000
_cell.angle_alpha   90.00
_cell.angle_beta   90.00
_cell.angle_gamma   90.00
#
_symmetry.space_group_name_H-M   'P 1'
#
loop_
_entity.id
_entity.type
_entity.pdbx_description
1 polymer ?
#
loop_
_entity_poly.entity_id
_entity_poly.type
_entity_poly.pdbx_seq_one_letter_code
_entity_poly.pdbx_strand_id
1 'polypeptide(L)'
;IGIGECSYLPKLNPEKLDTYESKVAEVCERINEHEFWLDKGLMGFPSIYFGLEIALLDLEKKGSKLLFDSDFSLSEQPIPINGLIWMGSFENMMQQVDEKIEAGFRCIKLKIGAIDFEKELHILKSIRKKSSEIELRVDANGAFPPAEALEKLKRLSEYNLHSIEQPIKQGFPATMNQLCKESPLPIALDEELIGKFTKQSKAETLENINPPYIILKPSLIGGIKGSKQWIELAEERHIKWWITSALESNIGLNVISQFVATTKNTMFQGLGTGKLYTNNIDSPLQVIGDEISYNKQLNWDLSGL
;
A
#
# COMPACT_ATOMS: atom_id res chain seq x y z
N ILE A 1 3.73 17.17 -21.84
CA ILE A 1 2.50 16.55 -21.32
C ILE A 1 2.85 15.89 -20.00
N GLY A 2 2.05 16.13 -18.96
CA GLY A 2 2.11 15.39 -17.71
C GLY A 2 1.10 14.24 -17.73
N ILE A 3 1.47 13.09 -17.17
CA ILE A 3 0.62 11.90 -17.10
C ILE A 3 0.41 11.52 -15.65
N GLY A 4 -0.82 11.22 -15.28
CA GLY A 4 -1.21 10.72 -13.98
C GLY A 4 -2.18 9.54 -14.10
N GLU A 5 -2.33 8.81 -13.03
CA GLU A 5 -3.21 7.64 -12.95
C GLU A 5 -4.27 7.85 -11.88
N CYS A 6 -5.53 7.82 -12.28
CA CYS A 6 -6.68 7.79 -11.40
C CYS A 6 -7.09 6.33 -11.17
N SER A 7 -6.52 5.70 -10.17
CA SER A 7 -6.69 4.27 -9.88
C SER A 7 -7.95 4.04 -9.02
N TYR A 8 -9.08 3.70 -9.66
CA TYR A 8 -10.30 3.35 -8.93
C TYR A 8 -10.33 1.87 -8.55
N LEU A 9 -10.44 1.59 -7.26
CA LEU A 9 -10.55 0.23 -6.73
C LEU A 9 -11.94 0.01 -6.11
N PRO A 10 -12.79 -0.80 -6.73
CA PRO A 10 -14.09 -1.13 -6.17
C PRO A 10 -13.98 -1.63 -4.72
N LYS A 11 -14.86 -1.17 -3.84
CA LYS A 11 -14.93 -1.51 -2.40
C LYS A 11 -13.85 -0.89 -1.51
N LEU A 12 -12.77 -0.34 -2.06
CA LEU A 12 -11.75 0.39 -1.30
C LEU A 12 -11.92 1.90 -1.43
N ASN A 13 -12.18 2.40 -2.63
CA ASN A 13 -12.48 3.81 -2.82
C ASN A 13 -13.74 4.22 -2.04
N PRO A 14 -13.73 5.36 -1.36
CA PRO A 14 -14.87 5.83 -0.56
C PRO A 14 -16.07 6.26 -1.42
N GLU A 15 -15.81 6.71 -2.65
CA GLU A 15 -16.83 7.15 -3.61
C GLU A 15 -17.40 5.98 -4.44
N LYS A 16 -18.62 6.16 -4.97
CA LYS A 16 -19.23 5.22 -5.91
C LYS A 16 -18.70 5.45 -7.33
N LEU A 17 -18.73 4.42 -8.17
CA LEU A 17 -18.18 4.45 -9.52
C LEU A 17 -18.84 5.53 -10.40
N ASP A 18 -20.16 5.66 -10.38
CA ASP A 18 -20.90 6.68 -11.14
C ASP A 18 -20.52 8.10 -10.72
N THR A 19 -20.36 8.33 -9.42
CA THR A 19 -19.88 9.60 -8.86
C THR A 19 -18.43 9.86 -9.25
N TYR A 20 -17.60 8.82 -9.27
CA TYR A 20 -16.20 8.89 -9.65
C TYR A 20 -16.04 9.33 -11.12
N GLU A 21 -16.71 8.66 -12.06
CA GLU A 21 -16.63 8.98 -13.49
C GLU A 21 -17.10 10.41 -13.76
N SER A 22 -18.22 10.83 -13.15
CA SER A 22 -18.71 12.20 -13.26
C SER A 22 -17.70 13.23 -12.74
N LYS A 23 -17.01 12.91 -11.64
CA LYS A 23 -15.99 13.80 -11.06
C LYS A 23 -14.74 13.86 -11.94
N VAL A 24 -14.29 12.76 -12.53
CA VAL A 24 -13.18 12.77 -13.51
C VAL A 24 -13.53 13.68 -14.70
N ALA A 25 -14.73 13.54 -15.27
CA ALA A 25 -15.17 14.39 -16.38
C ALA A 25 -15.17 15.88 -15.99
N GLU A 26 -15.72 16.22 -14.82
CA GLU A 26 -15.74 17.60 -14.31
C GLU A 26 -14.32 18.18 -14.15
N VAL A 27 -13.38 17.40 -13.60
CA VAL A 27 -11.98 17.82 -13.45
C VAL A 27 -11.32 18.04 -14.81
N CYS A 28 -11.58 17.16 -15.79
CA CYS A 28 -11.04 17.31 -17.15
C CYS A 28 -11.57 18.56 -17.84
N GLU A 29 -12.87 18.85 -17.75
CA GLU A 29 -13.48 20.06 -18.31
C GLU A 29 -12.92 21.35 -17.68
N ARG A 30 -12.57 21.31 -16.39
CA ARG A 30 -12.10 22.46 -15.62
C ARG A 30 -10.66 22.29 -15.14
N ILE A 31 -9.81 21.65 -15.95
CA ILE A 31 -8.43 21.32 -15.58
C ILE A 31 -7.57 22.54 -15.22
N ASN A 32 -7.88 23.69 -15.79
CA ASN A 32 -7.19 24.95 -15.47
C ASN A 32 -7.44 25.44 -14.04
N GLU A 33 -8.42 24.86 -13.34
CA GLU A 33 -8.69 25.14 -11.93
C GLU A 33 -8.00 24.13 -11.00
N HIS A 34 -6.88 23.55 -11.41
CA HIS A 34 -6.18 22.48 -10.69
C HIS A 34 -5.82 22.84 -9.24
N GLU A 35 -5.54 24.11 -8.94
CA GLU A 35 -5.30 24.57 -7.57
C GLU A 35 -6.55 24.37 -6.68
N PHE A 36 -7.74 24.75 -7.18
CA PHE A 36 -9.00 24.51 -6.48
C PHE A 36 -9.24 23.02 -6.25
N TRP A 37 -8.98 22.19 -7.29
CA TRP A 37 -9.16 20.75 -7.18
C TRP A 37 -8.27 20.15 -6.11
N LEU A 38 -6.99 20.52 -6.06
CA LEU A 38 -6.03 20.01 -5.09
C LEU A 38 -6.18 20.64 -3.68
N ASP A 39 -6.80 21.81 -3.56
CA ASP A 39 -7.08 22.42 -2.25
C ASP A 39 -8.28 21.77 -1.58
N LYS A 40 -9.43 21.72 -2.25
CA LYS A 40 -10.70 21.29 -1.67
C LYS A 40 -11.65 20.55 -2.62
N GLY A 41 -11.53 20.73 -3.92
CA GLY A 41 -12.49 20.21 -4.90
C GLY A 41 -12.51 18.68 -4.99
N LEU A 42 -11.42 18.03 -4.60
CA LEU A 42 -11.27 16.56 -4.60
C LEU A 42 -11.25 15.95 -3.19
N MET A 43 -11.74 16.67 -2.20
CA MET A 43 -11.96 16.08 -0.87
C MET A 43 -12.99 14.95 -1.01
N GLY A 44 -12.60 13.72 -0.66
CA GLY A 44 -13.43 12.52 -0.84
C GLY A 44 -13.19 11.75 -2.14
N PHE A 45 -12.30 12.22 -3.02
CA PHE A 45 -11.91 11.54 -4.26
C PHE A 45 -10.39 11.30 -4.31
N PRO A 46 -9.84 10.45 -3.41
CA PRO A 46 -8.41 10.35 -3.20
C PRO A 46 -7.63 9.87 -4.42
N SER A 47 -8.19 8.97 -5.24
CA SER A 47 -7.51 8.48 -6.43
C SER A 47 -7.50 9.49 -7.58
N ILE A 48 -8.56 10.31 -7.73
CA ILE A 48 -8.55 11.43 -8.68
C ILE A 48 -7.56 12.50 -8.22
N TYR A 49 -7.53 12.77 -6.90
CA TYR A 49 -6.54 13.67 -6.29
C TYR A 49 -5.12 13.21 -6.62
N PHE A 50 -4.81 11.93 -6.37
CA PHE A 50 -3.51 11.34 -6.67
C PHE A 50 -3.17 11.47 -8.16
N GLY A 51 -4.10 11.11 -9.05
CA GLY A 51 -3.91 11.21 -10.50
C GLY A 51 -3.59 12.64 -10.96
N LEU A 52 -4.34 13.63 -10.48
CA LEU A 52 -4.10 15.03 -10.81
C LEU A 52 -2.77 15.54 -10.23
N GLU A 53 -2.49 15.23 -8.95
CA GLU A 53 -1.24 15.61 -8.29
C GLU A 53 -0.02 15.12 -9.07
N ILE A 54 0.00 13.83 -9.45
CA ILE A 54 1.16 13.25 -10.15
C ILE A 54 1.25 13.70 -11.60
N ALA A 55 0.11 13.99 -12.28
CA ALA A 55 0.12 14.57 -13.62
C ALA A 55 0.76 15.96 -13.63
N LEU A 56 0.45 16.80 -12.65
CA LEU A 56 1.05 18.12 -12.51
C LEU A 56 2.54 18.03 -12.16
N LEU A 57 2.94 17.15 -11.25
CA LEU A 57 4.36 16.91 -10.96
C LEU A 57 5.13 16.44 -12.20
N ASP A 58 4.54 15.54 -13.00
CA ASP A 58 5.16 15.09 -14.24
C ASP A 58 5.24 16.23 -15.28
N LEU A 59 4.22 17.07 -15.35
CA LEU A 59 4.25 18.25 -16.22
C LEU A 59 5.36 19.23 -15.83
N GLU A 60 5.55 19.52 -14.55
CA GLU A 60 6.66 20.34 -14.03
C GLU A 60 8.02 19.76 -14.42
N LYS A 61 8.14 18.42 -14.40
CA LYS A 61 9.34 17.67 -14.83
C LYS A 61 9.37 17.40 -16.36
N LYS A 62 8.58 18.16 -17.15
CA LYS A 62 8.50 18.12 -18.63
C LYS A 62 8.12 16.74 -19.20
N GLY A 63 7.37 15.94 -18.44
CA GLY A 63 6.92 14.63 -18.87
C GLY A 63 7.97 13.54 -18.75
N SER A 64 9.01 13.75 -17.95
CA SER A 64 10.14 12.82 -17.82
C SER A 64 9.82 11.55 -17.01
N LYS A 65 8.73 11.51 -16.28
CA LYS A 65 8.38 10.47 -15.29
C LYS A 65 9.40 10.34 -14.13
N LEU A 66 10.39 11.23 -14.06
CA LEU A 66 11.32 11.37 -12.94
C LEU A 66 10.88 12.54 -12.08
N LEU A 67 10.06 12.27 -11.06
CA LEU A 67 9.33 13.27 -10.28
C LEU A 67 10.09 13.71 -9.04
N PHE A 68 10.90 12.81 -8.47
CA PHE A 68 11.68 13.05 -7.28
C PHE A 68 13.14 12.67 -7.50
N ASP A 69 14.04 13.57 -7.13
CA ASP A 69 15.48 13.32 -7.19
C ASP A 69 15.87 12.39 -6.03
N SER A 70 16.38 11.19 -6.32
CA SER A 70 16.80 10.19 -5.34
C SER A 70 17.76 9.19 -5.97
N ASP A 71 18.50 8.43 -5.15
CA ASP A 71 19.37 7.36 -5.63
C ASP A 71 18.59 6.30 -6.40
N PHE A 72 17.31 6.07 -6.06
CA PHE A 72 16.42 5.19 -6.82
C PHE A 72 16.21 5.71 -8.25
N SER A 73 15.82 6.99 -8.41
CA SER A 73 15.59 7.61 -9.72
C SER A 73 16.88 7.76 -10.53
N LEU A 74 18.04 7.75 -9.87
CA LEU A 74 19.36 7.72 -10.48
C LEU A 74 19.84 6.31 -10.85
N SER A 75 19.06 5.26 -10.57
CA SER A 75 19.40 3.84 -10.76
C SER A 75 20.58 3.36 -9.88
N GLU A 76 20.80 3.98 -8.75
CA GLU A 76 21.93 3.71 -7.86
C GLU A 76 21.52 2.81 -6.69
N GLN A 77 20.28 2.94 -6.19
CA GLN A 77 19.81 2.18 -5.05
C GLN A 77 18.39 1.64 -5.27
N PRO A 78 18.18 0.30 -5.21
CA PRO A 78 16.84 -0.29 -5.23
C PRO A 78 16.12 -0.09 -3.88
N ILE A 79 14.81 -0.31 -3.89
CA ILE A 79 13.98 -0.29 -2.69
C ILE A 79 13.65 -1.74 -2.30
N PRO A 80 13.87 -2.15 -1.04
CA PRO A 80 13.47 -3.47 -0.57
C PRO A 80 11.93 -3.59 -0.49
N ILE A 81 11.41 -4.70 -1.01
CA ILE A 81 9.98 -4.96 -1.08
C ILE A 81 9.61 -6.32 -0.49
N ASN A 82 8.39 -6.44 0.02
CA ASN A 82 7.86 -7.74 0.39
C ASN A 82 7.35 -8.53 -0.83
N GLY A 83 7.52 -9.84 -0.79
CA GLY A 83 6.80 -10.77 -1.64
C GLY A 83 5.35 -10.90 -1.17
N LEU A 84 4.39 -10.88 -2.10
CA LEU A 84 2.97 -11.04 -1.79
C LEU A 84 2.52 -12.46 -2.11
N ILE A 85 1.90 -13.13 -1.13
CA ILE A 85 1.13 -14.35 -1.30
C ILE A 85 -0.34 -13.93 -1.39
N TRP A 86 -0.88 -14.00 -2.61
CA TRP A 86 -2.27 -13.65 -2.87
C TRP A 86 -3.20 -14.77 -2.43
N MET A 87 -4.43 -14.43 -2.04
CA MET A 87 -5.42 -15.41 -1.63
C MET A 87 -5.81 -16.34 -2.78
N GLY A 88 -5.99 -17.62 -2.46
CA GLY A 88 -6.32 -18.67 -3.42
C GLY A 88 -6.65 -19.96 -2.69
N SER A 89 -6.61 -21.10 -3.37
CA SER A 89 -6.65 -22.40 -2.69
C SER A 89 -5.39 -22.61 -1.83
N PHE A 90 -5.47 -23.48 -0.84
CA PHE A 90 -4.32 -23.82 0.00
C PHE A 90 -3.10 -24.24 -0.84
N GLU A 91 -3.31 -25.08 -1.87
CA GLU A 91 -2.24 -25.56 -2.75
C GLU A 91 -1.62 -24.41 -3.57
N ASN A 92 -2.46 -23.50 -4.09
CA ASN A 92 -1.96 -22.34 -4.83
C ASN A 92 -1.16 -21.39 -3.92
N MET A 93 -1.63 -21.15 -2.69
CA MET A 93 -0.90 -20.31 -1.74
C MET A 93 0.43 -20.95 -1.34
N MET A 94 0.49 -22.28 -1.17
CA MET A 94 1.75 -23.00 -0.91
C MET A 94 2.73 -22.90 -2.08
N GLN A 95 2.24 -22.99 -3.32
CA GLN A 95 3.08 -22.79 -4.52
C GLN A 95 3.67 -21.38 -4.54
N GLN A 96 2.83 -20.34 -4.30
CA GLN A 96 3.32 -18.96 -4.21
C GLN A 96 4.38 -18.77 -3.12
N VAL A 97 4.25 -19.47 -1.97
CA VAL A 97 5.27 -19.46 -0.91
C VAL A 97 6.60 -19.97 -1.45
N ASP A 98 6.58 -21.10 -2.15
CA ASP A 98 7.80 -21.70 -2.69
C ASP A 98 8.46 -20.79 -3.71
N GLU A 99 7.68 -20.23 -4.63
CA GLU A 99 8.16 -19.25 -5.62
C GLU A 99 8.82 -18.03 -4.97
N LYS A 100 8.25 -17.49 -3.87
CA LYS A 100 8.83 -16.34 -3.18
C LYS A 100 10.11 -16.68 -2.42
N ILE A 101 10.18 -17.84 -1.80
CA ILE A 101 11.39 -18.32 -1.11
C ILE A 101 12.51 -18.58 -2.13
N GLU A 102 12.22 -19.25 -3.24
CA GLU A 102 13.17 -19.52 -4.32
C GLU A 102 13.67 -18.23 -4.99
N ALA A 103 12.80 -17.22 -5.12
CA ALA A 103 13.16 -15.90 -5.61
C ALA A 103 13.98 -15.06 -4.61
N GLY A 104 14.22 -15.57 -3.39
CA GLY A 104 15.07 -14.92 -2.39
C GLY A 104 14.41 -13.80 -1.60
N PHE A 105 13.08 -13.76 -1.49
CA PHE A 105 12.39 -12.74 -0.69
C PHE A 105 12.71 -12.89 0.80
N ARG A 106 13.24 -11.83 1.41
CA ARG A 106 13.53 -11.72 2.84
C ARG A 106 12.32 -11.27 3.66
N CYS A 107 11.29 -10.72 3.01
CA CYS A 107 10.00 -10.38 3.63
C CYS A 107 8.86 -10.95 2.78
N ILE A 108 7.91 -11.64 3.43
CA ILE A 108 6.73 -12.19 2.77
C ILE A 108 5.48 -11.71 3.50
N LYS A 109 4.53 -11.16 2.75
CA LYS A 109 3.19 -10.78 3.20
C LYS A 109 2.18 -11.81 2.71
N LEU A 110 1.47 -12.48 3.63
CA LEU A 110 0.45 -13.48 3.34
C LEU A 110 -0.94 -12.88 3.55
N LYS A 111 -1.80 -12.93 2.53
CA LYS A 111 -3.23 -12.62 2.68
C LYS A 111 -3.91 -13.76 3.44
N ILE A 112 -4.68 -13.42 4.50
CA ILE A 112 -5.41 -14.38 5.34
C ILE A 112 -6.88 -13.96 5.50
N GLY A 113 -7.70 -14.87 6.05
CA GLY A 113 -9.13 -14.64 6.26
C GLY A 113 -10.02 -15.07 5.09
N ALA A 114 -9.45 -15.70 4.04
CA ALA A 114 -10.20 -16.16 2.87
C ALA A 114 -10.41 -17.68 2.83
N ILE A 115 -9.57 -18.43 3.52
CA ILE A 115 -9.68 -19.90 3.64
C ILE A 115 -9.79 -20.29 5.12
N ASP A 116 -9.90 -21.59 5.38
CA ASP A 116 -9.93 -22.10 6.75
C ASP A 116 -8.70 -21.68 7.55
N PHE A 117 -8.91 -21.17 8.75
CA PHE A 117 -7.85 -20.58 9.58
C PHE A 117 -6.75 -21.60 9.94
N GLU A 118 -7.08 -22.87 10.14
CA GLU A 118 -6.08 -23.92 10.41
C GLU A 118 -5.17 -24.15 9.19
N LYS A 119 -5.71 -24.00 7.98
CA LYS A 119 -4.91 -24.06 6.75
C LYS A 119 -3.97 -22.86 6.65
N GLU A 120 -4.43 -21.66 7.02
CA GLU A 120 -3.59 -20.47 7.07
C GLU A 120 -2.43 -20.63 8.05
N LEU A 121 -2.69 -21.15 9.26
CA LEU A 121 -1.65 -21.48 10.23
C LEU A 121 -0.67 -22.55 9.71
N HIS A 122 -1.17 -23.51 8.93
CA HIS A 122 -0.31 -24.52 8.30
C HIS A 122 0.64 -23.90 7.27
N ILE A 123 0.19 -22.92 6.50
CA ILE A 123 1.05 -22.18 5.56
C ILE A 123 2.16 -21.46 6.33
N LEU A 124 1.83 -20.72 7.40
CA LEU A 124 2.82 -20.03 8.25
C LEU A 124 3.84 -21.00 8.84
N LYS A 125 3.37 -22.13 9.37
CA LYS A 125 4.23 -23.19 9.87
C LYS A 125 5.18 -23.73 8.79
N SER A 126 4.69 -23.89 7.56
CA SER A 126 5.49 -24.37 6.43
C SER A 126 6.58 -23.38 6.04
N ILE A 127 6.26 -22.06 6.03
CA ILE A 127 7.26 -21.02 5.80
C ILE A 127 8.34 -21.07 6.89
N ARG A 128 7.95 -21.14 8.17
CA ARG A 128 8.89 -21.18 9.30
C ARG A 128 9.78 -22.42 9.30
N LYS A 129 9.28 -23.58 8.81
CA LYS A 129 10.12 -24.76 8.59
C LYS A 129 11.18 -24.56 7.51
N LYS A 130 10.90 -23.76 6.48
CA LYS A 130 11.82 -23.48 5.38
C LYS A 130 12.83 -22.39 5.74
N SER A 131 12.40 -21.38 6.50
CA SER A 131 13.24 -20.29 6.97
C SER A 131 12.72 -19.68 8.27
N SER A 132 13.59 -19.54 9.25
CA SER A 132 13.36 -18.79 10.49
C SER A 132 13.56 -17.29 10.30
N GLU A 133 14.35 -16.88 9.31
CA GLU A 133 14.87 -15.51 9.13
C GLU A 133 13.93 -14.60 8.30
N ILE A 134 13.04 -15.18 7.50
CA ILE A 134 12.12 -14.40 6.68
C ILE A 134 11.21 -13.57 7.59
N GLU A 135 11.15 -12.25 7.37
CA GLU A 135 10.15 -11.39 7.97
C GLU A 135 8.76 -11.78 7.42
N LEU A 136 7.86 -12.21 8.31
CA LEU A 136 6.50 -12.56 7.93
C LEU A 136 5.52 -11.48 8.37
N ARG A 137 4.70 -11.03 7.45
CA ARG A 137 3.54 -10.17 7.67
C ARG A 137 2.28 -10.91 7.22
N VAL A 138 1.18 -10.70 7.90
CA VAL A 138 -0.12 -11.20 7.46
C VAL A 138 -1.10 -10.04 7.29
N ASP A 139 -2.07 -10.21 6.39
CA ASP A 139 -3.06 -9.18 6.07
C ASP A 139 -4.44 -9.84 6.02
N ALA A 140 -5.29 -9.46 6.96
CA ALA A 140 -6.63 -10.01 7.11
C ALA A 140 -7.71 -9.19 6.38
N ASN A 141 -7.41 -7.98 5.88
CA ASN A 141 -8.38 -7.07 5.26
C ASN A 141 -9.72 -6.99 6.01
N GLY A 142 -9.66 -6.95 7.34
CA GLY A 142 -10.83 -6.85 8.20
C GLY A 142 -11.67 -8.13 8.31
N ALA A 143 -11.14 -9.30 7.97
CA ALA A 143 -11.91 -10.55 7.90
C ALA A 143 -12.31 -11.12 9.26
N PHE A 144 -11.62 -10.78 10.35
CA PHE A 144 -11.92 -11.38 11.63
C PHE A 144 -13.13 -10.73 12.31
N PRO A 145 -14.10 -11.53 12.79
CA PRO A 145 -15.12 -11.01 13.70
C PRO A 145 -14.48 -10.40 14.95
N PRO A 146 -14.91 -9.22 15.43
CA PRO A 146 -14.33 -8.58 16.60
C PRO A 146 -14.22 -9.48 17.85
N ALA A 147 -15.23 -10.33 18.07
CA ALA A 147 -15.26 -11.25 19.22
C ALA A 147 -14.20 -12.37 19.18
N GLU A 148 -13.71 -12.73 17.99
CA GLU A 148 -12.73 -13.80 17.78
C GLU A 148 -11.32 -13.27 17.52
N ALA A 149 -11.20 -11.98 17.22
CA ALA A 149 -9.96 -11.39 16.72
C ALA A 149 -8.78 -11.61 17.69
N LEU A 150 -8.95 -11.32 18.98
CA LEU A 150 -7.87 -11.46 19.97
C LEU A 150 -7.34 -12.90 20.07
N GLU A 151 -8.24 -13.89 20.03
CA GLU A 151 -7.84 -15.30 20.08
C GLU A 151 -7.05 -15.71 18.82
N LYS A 152 -7.51 -15.28 17.64
CA LYS A 152 -6.77 -15.52 16.38
C LYS A 152 -5.40 -14.83 16.40
N LEU A 153 -5.31 -13.60 16.92
CA LEU A 153 -4.05 -12.86 17.05
C LEU A 153 -3.05 -13.58 17.97
N LYS A 154 -3.51 -14.16 19.09
CA LYS A 154 -2.67 -14.98 19.96
C LYS A 154 -2.12 -16.19 19.24
N ARG A 155 -2.93 -16.91 18.51
CA ARG A 155 -2.49 -18.09 17.74
C ARG A 155 -1.52 -17.73 16.61
N LEU A 156 -1.78 -16.62 15.92
CA LEU A 156 -0.88 -16.09 14.88
C LEU A 156 0.49 -15.69 15.46
N SER A 157 0.53 -15.14 16.68
CA SER A 157 1.78 -14.72 17.32
C SER A 157 2.78 -15.86 17.59
N GLU A 158 2.32 -17.11 17.61
CA GLU A 158 3.18 -18.30 17.78
C GLU A 158 4.13 -18.52 16.59
N TYR A 159 3.89 -17.84 15.44
CA TYR A 159 4.68 -17.98 14.21
C TYR A 159 5.73 -16.88 14.03
N ASN A 160 6.07 -16.12 15.07
CA ASN A 160 7.06 -15.02 15.01
C ASN A 160 6.78 -14.04 13.84
N LEU A 161 5.55 -13.55 13.75
CA LEU A 161 5.14 -12.59 12.76
C LEU A 161 5.59 -11.17 13.13
N HIS A 162 6.00 -10.37 12.14
CA HIS A 162 6.30 -8.97 12.34
C HIS A 162 5.04 -8.16 12.68
N SER A 163 3.97 -8.38 11.95
CA SER A 163 2.71 -7.64 12.12
C SER A 163 1.53 -8.32 11.44
N ILE A 164 0.32 -7.95 11.87
CA ILE A 164 -0.92 -8.19 11.15
C ILE A 164 -1.53 -6.88 10.66
N GLU A 165 -1.90 -6.83 9.39
CA GLU A 165 -2.60 -5.73 8.76
C GLU A 165 -4.10 -5.91 8.92
N GLN A 166 -4.80 -4.86 9.40
CA GLN A 166 -6.24 -4.71 9.51
C GLN A 166 -6.98 -6.00 9.93
N PRO A 167 -6.86 -6.44 11.19
CA PRO A 167 -7.46 -7.72 11.64
C PRO A 167 -8.99 -7.71 11.61
N ILE A 168 -9.63 -6.59 11.99
CA ILE A 168 -11.10 -6.39 11.97
C ILE A 168 -11.47 -5.29 10.99
N LYS A 169 -12.73 -5.26 10.55
CA LYS A 169 -13.23 -4.19 9.66
C LYS A 169 -13.01 -2.81 10.28
N GLN A 170 -12.78 -1.81 9.42
CA GLN A 170 -12.72 -0.41 9.80
C GLN A 170 -14.05 0.06 10.44
N GLY A 171 -13.96 1.14 11.23
CA GLY A 171 -15.13 1.74 11.89
C GLY A 171 -15.41 1.23 13.30
N PHE A 172 -14.52 0.44 13.87
CA PHE A 172 -14.58 -0.01 15.27
C PHE A 172 -13.36 0.47 16.07
N PRO A 173 -13.11 1.80 16.18
CA PRO A 173 -11.87 2.31 16.74
C PRO A 173 -11.63 1.91 18.21
N ALA A 174 -12.66 1.80 19.02
CA ALA A 174 -12.53 1.36 20.42
C ALA A 174 -12.07 -0.10 20.50
N THR A 175 -12.65 -0.98 19.70
CA THR A 175 -12.24 -2.40 19.64
C THR A 175 -10.85 -2.53 19.07
N MET A 176 -10.50 -1.78 18.02
CA MET A 176 -9.17 -1.80 17.43
C MET A 176 -8.12 -1.30 18.43
N ASN A 177 -8.41 -0.24 19.21
CA ASN A 177 -7.55 0.23 20.29
C ASN A 177 -7.32 -0.84 21.35
N GLN A 178 -8.39 -1.55 21.75
CA GLN A 178 -8.27 -2.65 22.70
C GLN A 178 -7.38 -3.77 22.14
N LEU A 179 -7.57 -4.16 20.88
CA LEU A 179 -6.73 -5.15 20.19
C LEU A 179 -5.27 -4.68 20.12
N CYS A 180 -5.00 -3.42 19.82
CA CYS A 180 -3.63 -2.88 19.80
C CYS A 180 -2.94 -2.97 21.17
N LYS A 181 -3.70 -2.88 22.27
CA LYS A 181 -3.17 -2.99 23.64
C LYS A 181 -2.95 -4.43 24.11
N GLU A 182 -3.84 -5.33 23.73
CA GLU A 182 -3.90 -6.69 24.29
C GLU A 182 -3.26 -7.75 23.40
N SER A 183 -3.11 -7.47 22.11
CA SER A 183 -2.55 -8.42 21.16
C SER A 183 -1.04 -8.59 21.36
N PRO A 184 -0.55 -9.85 21.44
CA PRO A 184 0.89 -10.11 21.40
C PRO A 184 1.50 -9.89 20.01
N LEU A 185 0.67 -9.82 18.95
CA LEU A 185 1.07 -9.56 17.58
C LEU A 185 0.81 -8.09 17.25
N PRO A 186 1.83 -7.29 16.83
CA PRO A 186 1.66 -5.90 16.45
C PRO A 186 0.67 -5.71 15.30
N ILE A 187 -0.22 -4.73 15.42
CA ILE A 187 -1.25 -4.43 14.43
C ILE A 187 -0.82 -3.25 13.56
N ALA A 188 -1.05 -3.36 12.26
CA ALA A 188 -0.88 -2.29 11.28
C ALA A 188 -2.24 -1.87 10.73
N LEU A 189 -2.56 -0.57 10.75
CA LEU A 189 -3.81 -0.06 10.17
C LEU A 189 -3.62 0.18 8.67
N ASP A 190 -4.62 -0.22 7.88
CA ASP A 190 -4.73 0.02 6.44
C ASP A 190 -6.07 0.69 6.11
N GLU A 191 -7.16 -0.06 6.00
CA GLU A 191 -8.47 0.46 5.61
C GLU A 191 -9.01 1.52 6.59
N GLU A 192 -8.56 1.52 7.83
CA GLU A 192 -8.93 2.53 8.82
C GLU A 192 -8.47 3.94 8.44
N LEU A 193 -7.45 4.06 7.59
CA LEU A 193 -6.91 5.34 7.12
C LEU A 193 -7.71 5.94 5.96
N ILE A 194 -8.47 5.10 5.24
CA ILE A 194 -9.25 5.52 4.08
C ILE A 194 -10.42 6.41 4.53
N GLY A 195 -10.66 7.50 3.80
CA GLY A 195 -11.72 8.46 4.14
C GLY A 195 -11.32 9.52 5.18
N LYS A 196 -10.06 9.52 5.66
CA LYS A 196 -9.53 10.54 6.58
C LYS A 196 -8.78 11.60 5.78
N PHE A 197 -9.48 12.65 5.34
CA PHE A 197 -8.91 13.63 4.40
C PHE A 197 -8.31 14.87 5.07
N THR A 198 -8.72 15.19 6.30
CA THR A 198 -8.19 16.34 7.04
C THR A 198 -7.07 15.94 8.01
N LYS A 199 -6.11 16.86 8.28
CA LYS A 199 -5.05 16.61 9.28
C LYS A 199 -5.65 16.27 10.65
N GLN A 200 -6.77 16.90 11.01
CA GLN A 200 -7.49 16.63 12.26
C GLN A 200 -8.03 15.19 12.30
N SER A 201 -8.77 14.74 11.27
CA SER A 201 -9.34 13.38 11.25
C SER A 201 -8.26 12.29 11.24
N LYS A 202 -7.10 12.57 10.63
CA LYS A 202 -5.92 11.69 10.67
C LYS A 202 -5.36 11.59 12.09
N ALA A 203 -5.13 12.73 12.74
CA ALA A 203 -4.63 12.78 14.12
C ALA A 203 -5.57 12.06 15.09
N GLU A 204 -6.88 12.35 15.03
CA GLU A 204 -7.91 11.68 15.85
C GLU A 204 -7.92 10.16 15.65
N THR A 205 -7.70 9.67 14.42
CA THR A 205 -7.62 8.24 14.14
C THR A 205 -6.44 7.60 14.87
N LEU A 206 -5.26 8.21 14.81
CA LEU A 206 -4.07 7.70 15.48
C LEU A 206 -4.18 7.80 17.01
N GLU A 207 -4.76 8.88 17.53
CA GLU A 207 -4.96 9.07 18.98
C GLU A 207 -5.97 8.07 19.55
N ASN A 208 -7.07 7.83 18.83
CA ASN A 208 -8.13 6.94 19.30
C ASN A 208 -7.70 5.46 19.27
N ILE A 209 -6.85 5.05 18.32
CA ILE A 209 -6.47 3.64 18.14
C ILE A 209 -5.09 3.35 18.71
N ASN A 210 -4.14 4.26 18.55
CA ASN A 210 -2.74 4.13 18.98
C ASN A 210 -2.07 2.83 18.45
N PRO A 211 -2.01 2.63 17.13
CA PRO A 211 -1.44 1.42 16.54
C PRO A 211 0.10 1.44 16.57
N PRO A 212 0.78 0.29 16.61
CA PRO A 212 2.24 0.24 16.40
C PRO A 212 2.67 0.64 14.99
N TYR A 213 1.82 0.35 13.99
CA TYR A 213 2.11 0.57 12.57
C TYR A 213 0.92 1.13 11.80
N ILE A 214 1.21 1.88 10.73
CA ILE A 214 0.25 2.23 9.68
C ILE A 214 0.81 1.90 8.30
N ILE A 215 -0.09 1.59 7.37
CA ILE A 215 0.22 1.26 5.98
C ILE A 215 -0.36 2.34 5.08
N LEU A 216 0.48 2.93 4.25
CA LEU A 216 0.11 4.07 3.44
C LEU A 216 -0.09 3.66 1.98
N LYS A 217 -1.29 3.89 1.45
CA LYS A 217 -1.66 3.70 0.04
C LYS A 217 -1.95 5.07 -0.59
N PRO A 218 -0.97 5.73 -1.21
CA PRO A 218 -1.12 7.12 -1.64
C PRO A 218 -2.37 7.40 -2.45
N SER A 219 -2.75 6.53 -3.37
CA SER A 219 -3.96 6.70 -4.19
C SER A 219 -5.28 6.63 -3.40
N LEU A 220 -5.29 6.10 -2.17
CA LEU A 220 -6.48 5.95 -1.33
C LEU A 220 -6.55 6.94 -0.15
N ILE A 221 -5.45 7.62 0.18
CA ILE A 221 -5.35 8.44 1.40
C ILE A 221 -5.04 9.92 1.12
N GLY A 222 -5.22 10.37 -0.13
CA GLY A 222 -5.07 11.78 -0.52
C GLY A 222 -3.73 12.11 -1.14
N GLY A 223 -3.18 11.21 -1.96
CA GLY A 223 -1.98 11.42 -2.76
C GLY A 223 -0.69 11.44 -1.95
N ILE A 224 0.34 12.01 -2.55
CA ILE A 224 1.65 12.24 -1.91
C ILE A 224 1.52 13.22 -0.75
N LYS A 225 0.74 14.30 -0.93
CA LYS A 225 0.47 15.29 0.13
C LYS A 225 -0.21 14.64 1.34
N GLY A 226 -1.24 13.82 1.09
CA GLY A 226 -1.94 13.09 2.15
C GLY A 226 -1.04 12.10 2.87
N SER A 227 -0.18 11.40 2.13
CA SER A 227 0.81 10.47 2.68
C SER A 227 1.84 11.16 3.57
N LYS A 228 2.37 12.32 3.15
CA LYS A 228 3.29 13.13 3.98
C LYS A 228 2.66 13.55 5.30
N GLN A 229 1.39 13.96 5.29
CA GLN A 229 0.67 14.30 6.52
C GLN A 229 0.52 13.10 7.48
N TRP A 230 0.24 11.90 6.94
CA TRP A 230 0.18 10.68 7.75
C TRP A 230 1.55 10.35 8.35
N ILE A 231 2.63 10.47 7.57
CA ILE A 231 4.00 10.23 8.02
C ILE A 231 4.36 11.17 9.17
N GLU A 232 4.16 12.49 9.01
CA GLU A 232 4.40 13.49 10.06
C GLU A 232 3.67 13.13 11.36
N LEU A 233 2.36 12.86 11.27
CA LEU A 233 1.53 12.52 12.44
C LEU A 233 1.93 11.20 13.09
N ALA A 234 2.37 10.22 12.32
CA ALA A 234 2.85 8.92 12.81
C ALA A 234 4.19 9.08 13.55
N GLU A 235 5.15 9.82 12.94
CA GLU A 235 6.46 10.05 13.53
C GLU A 235 6.38 10.84 14.84
N GLU A 236 5.52 11.87 14.91
CA GLU A 236 5.21 12.62 16.14
C GLU A 236 4.73 11.72 17.29
N ARG A 237 4.14 10.55 16.97
CA ARG A 237 3.57 9.59 17.92
C ARG A 237 4.38 8.31 18.05
N HIS A 238 5.57 8.24 17.46
CA HIS A 238 6.44 7.05 17.40
C HIS A 238 5.77 5.82 16.76
N ILE A 239 4.77 6.04 15.89
CA ILE A 239 4.11 5.01 15.09
C ILE A 239 4.96 4.76 13.84
N LYS A 240 5.33 3.51 13.61
CA LYS A 240 6.08 3.12 12.41
C LYS A 240 5.14 3.01 11.21
N TRP A 241 5.70 3.09 10.01
CA TRP A 241 4.90 3.06 8.78
C TRP A 241 5.70 2.48 7.61
N TRP A 242 4.99 1.96 6.64
CA TRP A 242 5.52 1.66 5.31
C TRP A 242 4.49 2.01 4.24
N ILE A 243 4.94 2.10 3.00
CA ILE A 243 4.11 2.43 1.86
C ILE A 243 3.88 1.17 1.02
N THR A 244 2.67 1.03 0.52
CA THR A 244 2.29 -0.02 -0.41
C THR A 244 1.51 0.54 -1.59
N SER A 245 1.68 -0.07 -2.75
CA SER A 245 0.76 0.12 -3.86
C SER A 245 -0.62 -0.40 -3.49
N ALA A 246 -1.65 0.31 -3.93
CA ALA A 246 -3.03 -0.15 -3.84
C ALA A 246 -3.46 -1.01 -5.04
N LEU A 247 -2.61 -1.26 -6.00
CA LEU A 247 -2.75 -1.92 -7.30
C LEU A 247 -2.73 -0.92 -8.47
N GLU A 248 -1.93 0.11 -8.39
CA GLU A 248 -1.70 1.03 -9.50
C GLU A 248 -0.96 0.31 -10.66
N SER A 249 -1.13 0.86 -11.86
CA SER A 249 -0.27 0.52 -13.00
C SER A 249 1.17 1.00 -12.76
N ASN A 250 2.05 0.74 -13.68
CA ASN A 250 3.43 1.23 -13.58
C ASN A 250 3.54 2.77 -13.55
N ILE A 251 2.51 3.53 -13.97
CA ILE A 251 2.49 5.00 -13.84
C ILE A 251 2.42 5.39 -12.36
N GLY A 252 1.41 4.93 -11.65
CA GLY A 252 1.25 5.22 -10.23
C GLY A 252 2.33 4.57 -9.37
N LEU A 253 2.67 3.30 -9.66
CA LEU A 253 3.72 2.57 -8.96
C LEU A 253 5.09 3.27 -9.04
N ASN A 254 5.43 3.83 -10.21
CA ASN A 254 6.66 4.60 -10.39
C ASN A 254 6.72 5.80 -9.44
N VAL A 255 5.64 6.57 -9.37
CA VAL A 255 5.58 7.76 -8.51
C VAL A 255 5.67 7.36 -7.03
N ILE A 256 4.95 6.31 -6.64
CA ILE A 256 4.98 5.80 -5.27
C ILE A 256 6.39 5.33 -4.91
N SER A 257 7.06 4.59 -5.80
CA SER A 257 8.43 4.11 -5.59
C SER A 257 9.42 5.27 -5.42
N GLN A 258 9.36 6.27 -6.30
CA GLN A 258 10.21 7.46 -6.19
C GLN A 258 9.94 8.24 -4.91
N PHE A 259 8.66 8.38 -4.51
CA PHE A 259 8.30 9.03 -3.25
C PHE A 259 8.88 8.26 -2.04
N VAL A 260 8.74 6.94 -2.01
CA VAL A 260 9.34 6.09 -0.96
C VAL A 260 10.83 6.36 -0.84
N ALA A 261 11.54 6.42 -1.94
CA ALA A 261 13.00 6.65 -1.93
C ALA A 261 13.40 7.98 -1.30
N THR A 262 12.51 8.98 -1.27
CA THR A 262 12.78 10.26 -0.58
C THR A 262 12.64 10.19 0.95
N THR A 263 11.99 9.14 1.47
CA THR A 263 11.60 9.07 2.89
C THR A 263 12.66 8.48 3.80
N LYS A 264 13.71 7.89 3.27
CA LYS A 264 14.75 7.16 4.01
C LYS A 264 14.21 6.02 4.90
N ASN A 265 12.99 5.56 4.66
CA ASN A 265 12.40 4.41 5.36
C ASN A 265 13.08 3.12 4.85
N THR A 266 13.62 2.34 5.78
CA THR A 266 14.39 1.11 5.47
C THR A 266 13.56 -0.18 5.61
N MET A 267 12.28 -0.08 5.98
CA MET A 267 11.40 -1.23 6.06
C MET A 267 11.08 -1.77 4.66
N PHE A 268 10.76 -3.05 4.56
CA PHE A 268 10.24 -3.61 3.30
C PHE A 268 8.93 -2.93 2.91
N GLN A 269 8.86 -2.44 1.67
CA GLN A 269 7.72 -1.73 1.11
C GLN A 269 6.83 -2.67 0.31
N GLY A 270 5.55 -2.32 0.12
CA GLY A 270 4.61 -3.14 -0.64
C GLY A 270 4.53 -2.74 -2.11
N LEU A 271 5.63 -2.76 -2.86
CA LEU A 271 5.73 -2.20 -4.22
C LEU A 271 5.90 -3.27 -5.32
N GLY A 272 5.68 -4.53 -5.01
CA GLY A 272 5.83 -5.63 -5.96
C GLY A 272 4.58 -5.92 -6.82
N THR A 273 3.60 -5.03 -6.87
CA THR A 273 2.27 -5.27 -7.47
C THR A 273 2.23 -5.13 -8.99
N GLY A 274 3.22 -4.48 -9.62
CA GLY A 274 3.24 -4.24 -11.06
C GLY A 274 3.17 -5.52 -11.93
N LYS A 275 3.61 -6.66 -11.41
CA LYS A 275 3.54 -7.97 -12.10
C LYS A 275 2.16 -8.66 -12.00
N LEU A 276 1.20 -8.10 -11.29
CA LEU A 276 -0.15 -8.67 -11.18
C LEU A 276 -1.00 -8.42 -12.44
N TYR A 277 -0.60 -7.46 -13.27
CA TYR A 277 -1.31 -7.11 -14.49
C TYR A 277 -0.64 -7.72 -15.72
N THR A 278 -1.43 -8.32 -16.60
CA THR A 278 -0.97 -8.83 -17.90
C THR A 278 -0.92 -7.76 -19.00
N ASN A 279 -1.56 -6.61 -18.75
CA ASN A 279 -1.69 -5.45 -19.65
C ASN A 279 -1.12 -4.17 -19.02
N ASN A 280 -0.10 -4.28 -18.19
CA ASN A 280 0.55 -3.12 -17.59
C ASN A 280 1.34 -2.32 -18.65
N ILE A 281 1.65 -1.08 -18.33
CA ILE A 281 2.45 -0.19 -19.18
C ILE A 281 3.92 -0.58 -19.03
N ASP A 282 4.62 -0.80 -20.14
CA ASP A 282 6.05 -1.05 -20.11
C ASP A 282 6.80 0.16 -19.56
N SER A 283 7.73 -0.09 -18.68
CA SER A 283 8.38 0.97 -17.88
C SER A 283 9.81 0.62 -17.47
N PRO A 284 10.59 1.61 -17.03
CA PRO A 284 11.87 1.41 -16.39
C PRO A 284 11.84 0.63 -15.07
N LEU A 285 10.67 0.40 -14.47
CA LEU A 285 10.57 -0.33 -13.21
C LEU A 285 10.87 -1.82 -13.40
N GLN A 286 11.74 -2.36 -12.58
CA GLN A 286 12.08 -3.78 -12.54
C GLN A 286 12.00 -4.34 -11.13
N VAL A 287 11.37 -5.50 -10.97
CA VAL A 287 11.37 -6.27 -9.72
C VAL A 287 12.26 -7.49 -9.92
N ILE A 288 13.35 -7.54 -9.14
CA ILE A 288 14.33 -8.64 -9.14
C ILE A 288 14.49 -9.11 -7.69
N GLY A 289 14.16 -10.36 -7.42
CA GLY A 289 14.11 -10.86 -6.05
C GLY A 289 13.18 -10.00 -5.18
N ASP A 290 13.66 -9.59 -4.03
CA ASP A 290 12.94 -8.75 -3.07
C ASP A 290 13.24 -7.23 -3.19
N GLU A 291 13.57 -6.78 -4.40
CA GLU A 291 13.89 -5.39 -4.68
C GLU A 291 13.15 -4.86 -5.92
N ILE A 292 12.72 -3.59 -5.86
CA ILE A 292 12.28 -2.83 -7.01
C ILE A 292 13.33 -1.77 -7.34
N SER A 293 13.67 -1.65 -8.62
CA SER A 293 14.67 -0.71 -9.14
C SER A 293 14.15 0.07 -10.34
N TYR A 294 14.80 1.19 -10.65
CA TYR A 294 14.55 1.99 -11.83
C TYR A 294 15.72 1.81 -12.82
N ASN A 295 15.48 1.16 -13.95
CA ASN A 295 16.50 0.91 -14.97
C ASN A 295 16.44 1.96 -16.07
N LYS A 296 17.35 2.93 -16.08
CA LYS A 296 17.43 4.01 -17.09
C LYS A 296 17.68 3.54 -18.53
N GLN A 297 18.05 2.27 -18.73
CA GLN A 297 18.24 1.71 -20.09
C GLN A 297 16.90 1.29 -20.72
N LEU A 298 15.84 1.18 -19.92
CA LEU A 298 14.50 0.86 -20.40
C LEU A 298 13.72 2.14 -20.64
N ASN A 299 12.76 2.06 -21.57
CA ASN A 299 11.89 3.17 -21.94
C ASN A 299 10.46 2.89 -21.50
N TRP A 300 9.71 3.97 -21.37
CA TRP A 300 8.26 3.91 -21.25
C TRP A 300 7.62 3.63 -22.61
N ASP A 301 6.72 2.66 -22.70
CA ASP A 301 5.80 2.52 -23.82
C ASP A 301 4.43 3.11 -23.43
N LEU A 302 4.16 4.32 -23.92
CA LEU A 302 2.92 5.05 -23.66
C LEU A 302 1.96 5.01 -24.86
N SER A 303 2.20 4.14 -25.83
CA SER A 303 1.41 4.08 -27.08
C SER A 303 -0.03 3.61 -26.85
N GLY A 304 -0.32 3.01 -25.68
CA GLY A 304 -1.66 2.57 -25.29
C GLY A 304 -2.50 3.58 -24.50
N LEU A 305 -1.99 4.81 -24.28
CA LEU A 305 -2.66 5.88 -23.52
C LEU A 305 -3.38 6.87 -24.42
#